data_c2a37aeb37468029754699d773796d29
#
_entry.id   c2a37aeb37468029754699d773796d29
#
_cell.length_a   1.000
_cell.length_b   1.000
_cell.length_c   1.000
_cell.angle_alpha   90.00
_cell.angle_beta   90.00
_cell.angle_gamma   90.00
#
_symmetry.space_group_name_H-M   'P 1'
#
loop_
_entity.id
_entity.type
_entity.pdbx_description
1 polymer ?
#
loop_
_entity_poly.entity_id
_entity_poly.type
_entity_poly.pdbx_seq_one_letter_code
_entity_poly.pdbx_strand_id
1 'polypeptide(L)'
;MKKIHLLLSVLLCAVLTAKAQTNTISWGYCNASSVTNIFGEATTAKGAIYIPAEIAKIYEGAKVTGVRVGFGNNATNVKIFVTEDLNGSPIIEESTTDCVRGMKNISFTTGSYTITEKGFYVGYSCTSATADSPIGISDLYDENGCWADLGDGWKNYSADPAYKSSALCIFARIKGDNLPKDFALLDVNSLAQKKDTPFTISGTLMSRSPKLGRVFRIAYSIDGGEETIAEVNKQIGTGVSKSFEIEHPGLSESGNHTVVCRLLTVDGVEDPYEANNTASGTIGIVGRFPFYRMVVEEGTGTWCQYCPRGIWGFEKMMEKYPDNFVGIAVHKNEDTYGRYGLECSSYNALTFSSYPSAYVNRNPRMNVSPIPAVLEAAYQATCGDLRLGEVNVKSELVNSNTINATATTTFVSDINNADYSISFVLTEDNVSGYYQSNGCKGMPYDEVGPFSTEGSAVAVDMQHVAREIFGFRGLENSVPTTVKAEEPVTFTKTLTIPASVRDVKNLNVIAMLFNNRTGLIENAAQARVGEASVETAIADIDDSLVPEIGVTGGKVVCTGFDGDIRVYTVDGKQVANQNLGRGIYIVKASNGKQTFVKRIAL
;
A
#
# COMPACT_ATOMS: atom_id res chain seq x y z
N MET A 1 12.88 -67.80 8.82
CA MET A 1 11.92 -67.14 9.73
C MET A 1 12.32 -65.73 10.17
N LYS A 2 13.59 -65.33 10.27
CA LYS A 2 13.99 -63.97 10.71
C LYS A 2 13.80 -62.85 9.68
N LYS A 3 13.64 -63.15 8.38
CA LYS A 3 13.42 -62.11 7.32
C LYS A 3 11.97 -61.72 7.15
N ILE A 4 10.99 -62.52 7.58
CA ILE A 4 9.55 -62.24 7.45
C ILE A 4 9.09 -61.30 8.58
N HIS A 5 9.68 -61.37 9.77
CA HIS A 5 9.34 -60.44 10.87
C HIS A 5 9.88 -59.02 10.65
N LEU A 6 10.96 -58.84 9.87
CA LEU A 6 11.49 -57.51 9.55
C LEU A 6 10.63 -56.78 8.50
N LEU A 7 10.03 -57.52 7.56
CA LEU A 7 9.11 -56.91 6.56
C LEU A 7 7.78 -56.51 7.20
N LEU A 8 7.26 -57.26 8.17
CA LEU A 8 6.03 -56.93 8.87
C LEU A 8 6.19 -55.72 9.81
N SER A 9 7.33 -55.56 10.45
CA SER A 9 7.59 -54.38 11.30
C SER A 9 7.83 -53.11 10.50
N VAL A 10 8.40 -53.17 9.30
CA VAL A 10 8.55 -52.01 8.41
C VAL A 10 7.18 -51.63 7.79
N LEU A 11 6.31 -52.61 7.50
CA LEU A 11 4.96 -52.32 7.00
C LEU A 11 4.05 -51.72 8.10
N LEU A 12 4.21 -52.10 9.36
CA LEU A 12 3.45 -51.56 10.49
C LEU A 12 3.88 -50.15 10.89
N CYS A 13 5.16 -49.79 10.71
CA CYS A 13 5.65 -48.41 10.91
C CYS A 13 5.29 -47.47 9.79
N ALA A 14 5.03 -47.95 8.57
CA ALA A 14 4.61 -47.11 7.45
C ALA A 14 3.11 -46.69 7.51
N VAL A 15 2.30 -47.35 8.31
CA VAL A 15 0.87 -47.05 8.47
C VAL A 15 0.59 -46.00 9.56
N LEU A 16 1.59 -45.66 10.40
CA LEU A 16 1.40 -44.77 11.56
C LEU A 16 1.79 -43.29 11.32
N THR A 17 2.10 -42.90 10.10
CA THR A 17 2.36 -41.49 9.75
C THR A 17 1.31 -40.88 8.81
N ALA A 18 0.10 -41.42 8.74
CA ALA A 18 -1.02 -40.67 8.23
C ALA A 18 -1.29 -39.53 9.25
N LYS A 19 -0.70 -38.36 9.05
CA LYS A 19 -1.13 -37.15 9.76
C LYS A 19 -2.64 -37.09 9.64
N ALA A 20 -3.35 -37.14 10.77
CA ALA A 20 -4.80 -37.00 10.81
C ALA A 20 -5.15 -35.74 10.00
N GLN A 21 -5.88 -35.93 8.89
CA GLN A 21 -6.34 -34.85 8.06
C GLN A 21 -7.22 -33.98 8.93
N THR A 22 -6.89 -32.72 9.10
CA THR A 22 -7.68 -31.80 9.91
C THR A 22 -8.98 -31.51 9.17
N ASN A 23 -10.08 -32.14 9.59
CA ASN A 23 -11.44 -31.87 9.06
C ASN A 23 -12.00 -30.54 9.59
N THR A 24 -11.15 -29.54 9.74
CA THR A 24 -11.51 -28.23 10.27
C THR A 24 -10.89 -27.14 9.41
N ILE A 25 -11.70 -26.17 9.00
CA ILE A 25 -11.28 -24.96 8.29
C ILE A 25 -11.55 -23.72 9.13
N SER A 26 -10.88 -22.61 8.81
CA SER A 26 -11.23 -21.27 9.27
C SER A 26 -11.80 -20.51 8.07
N TRP A 27 -13.10 -20.27 8.08
CA TRP A 27 -13.82 -19.61 7.00
C TRP A 27 -14.14 -18.15 7.39
N GLY A 28 -13.77 -17.18 6.59
CA GLY A 28 -14.02 -15.75 6.82
C GLY A 28 -13.62 -14.91 5.62
N TYR A 29 -13.82 -13.60 5.73
CA TYR A 29 -13.58 -12.63 4.65
C TYR A 29 -12.22 -11.95 4.72
N CYS A 30 -11.54 -11.98 5.85
CA CYS A 30 -10.27 -11.31 6.05
C CYS A 30 -9.06 -12.23 5.80
N ASN A 31 -7.88 -11.62 5.67
CA ASN A 31 -6.63 -12.38 5.61
C ASN A 31 -6.31 -12.99 6.99
N ALA A 32 -6.06 -14.28 7.03
CA ALA A 32 -5.84 -15.04 8.27
C ALA A 32 -4.51 -14.73 8.98
N SER A 33 -3.60 -13.98 8.36
CA SER A 33 -2.22 -13.86 8.84
C SER A 33 -1.99 -12.74 9.85
N SER A 34 -2.74 -11.62 9.77
CA SER A 34 -2.48 -10.46 10.64
C SER A 34 -3.70 -9.58 10.83
N VAL A 35 -3.74 -8.90 11.98
CA VAL A 35 -4.60 -7.76 12.24
C VAL A 35 -3.84 -6.52 11.79
N THR A 36 -4.36 -5.78 10.83
CA THR A 36 -3.68 -4.60 10.28
C THR A 36 -4.00 -3.34 11.08
N ASN A 37 -5.24 -3.20 11.55
CA ASN A 37 -5.68 -2.01 12.28
C ASN A 37 -6.78 -2.34 13.31
N ILE A 38 -7.22 -1.31 14.05
CA ILE A 38 -8.30 -1.32 15.04
C ILE A 38 -9.56 -0.73 14.40
N PHE A 39 -10.72 -1.27 14.75
CA PHE A 39 -12.00 -0.82 14.24
C PHE A 39 -12.73 0.04 15.27
N GLY A 40 -12.86 1.34 15.01
CA GLY A 40 -13.67 2.27 15.80
C GLY A 40 -13.18 2.53 17.23
N GLU A 41 -13.94 3.34 17.96
CA GLU A 41 -13.70 3.68 19.36
C GLU A 41 -14.90 3.22 20.20
N ALA A 42 -14.70 2.28 21.12
CA ALA A 42 -15.70 1.85 22.10
C ALA A 42 -15.07 1.00 23.20
N THR A 43 -15.47 1.22 24.43
CA THR A 43 -15.06 0.39 25.57
C THR A 43 -15.77 -0.95 25.63
N THR A 44 -16.96 -1.06 25.02
CA THR A 44 -17.69 -2.31 24.82
C THR A 44 -18.05 -2.40 23.37
N ALA A 45 -17.66 -3.48 22.71
CA ALA A 45 -17.84 -3.64 21.30
C ALA A 45 -18.28 -5.08 20.95
N LYS A 46 -19.05 -5.20 19.87
CA LYS A 46 -19.40 -6.49 19.26
C LYS A 46 -19.03 -6.44 17.79
N GLY A 47 -18.48 -7.53 17.26
CA GLY A 47 -18.18 -7.68 15.86
C GLY A 47 -18.72 -9.01 15.33
N ALA A 48 -19.21 -9.02 14.09
CA ALA A 48 -19.68 -10.22 13.43
C ALA A 48 -19.43 -10.17 11.91
N ILE A 49 -19.35 -11.33 11.31
CA ILE A 49 -19.43 -11.52 9.86
C ILE A 49 -20.72 -12.30 9.55
N TYR A 50 -21.31 -11.99 8.40
CA TYR A 50 -22.47 -12.72 7.89
C TYR A 50 -22.02 -13.79 6.90
N ILE A 51 -22.44 -15.02 7.09
CA ILE A 51 -22.27 -16.12 6.14
C ILE A 51 -23.63 -16.33 5.47
N PRO A 52 -23.80 -15.88 4.20
CA PRO A 52 -25.10 -15.91 3.53
C PRO A 52 -25.52 -17.34 3.17
N ALA A 53 -26.79 -17.50 2.85
CA ALA A 53 -27.43 -18.82 2.62
C ALA A 53 -26.75 -19.63 1.51
N GLU A 54 -26.32 -19.00 0.44
CA GLU A 54 -25.59 -19.64 -0.68
C GLU A 54 -24.26 -20.25 -0.24
N ILE A 55 -23.56 -19.61 0.71
CA ILE A 55 -22.34 -20.16 1.30
C ILE A 55 -22.66 -21.22 2.34
N ALA A 56 -23.64 -20.96 3.21
CA ALA A 56 -24.06 -21.92 4.24
C ALA A 56 -24.44 -23.26 3.64
N LYS A 57 -25.16 -23.27 2.50
CA LYS A 57 -25.56 -24.47 1.75
C LYS A 57 -24.35 -25.34 1.32
N ILE A 58 -23.20 -24.74 0.99
CA ILE A 58 -21.99 -25.49 0.61
C ILE A 58 -21.44 -26.30 1.78
N TYR A 59 -21.65 -25.80 3.01
CA TYR A 59 -21.18 -26.41 4.26
C TYR A 59 -22.29 -27.06 5.08
N GLU A 60 -23.47 -27.31 4.48
CA GLU A 60 -24.61 -27.87 5.16
C GLU A 60 -24.24 -29.19 5.89
N GLY A 61 -24.72 -29.34 7.12
CA GLY A 61 -24.43 -30.48 7.99
C GLY A 61 -23.09 -30.42 8.71
N ALA A 62 -22.15 -29.57 8.27
CA ALA A 62 -20.91 -29.30 9.02
C ALA A 62 -21.22 -28.49 10.29
N LYS A 63 -20.26 -28.42 11.21
CA LYS A 63 -20.43 -27.79 12.52
C LYS A 63 -19.50 -26.61 12.71
N VAL A 64 -20.04 -25.47 13.12
CA VAL A 64 -19.22 -24.38 13.68
C VAL A 64 -18.87 -24.76 15.11
N THR A 65 -17.58 -25.03 15.35
CA THR A 65 -17.05 -25.51 16.63
C THR A 65 -16.34 -24.44 17.44
N GLY A 66 -16.31 -23.21 16.93
CA GLY A 66 -15.67 -22.07 17.57
C GLY A 66 -15.46 -20.94 16.59
N VAL A 67 -14.77 -19.90 17.05
CA VAL A 67 -14.45 -18.70 16.27
C VAL A 67 -12.94 -18.45 16.37
N ARG A 68 -12.32 -18.08 15.27
CA ARG A 68 -10.99 -17.49 15.27
C ARG A 68 -11.13 -15.99 15.13
N VAL A 69 -10.59 -15.25 16.06
CA VAL A 69 -10.75 -13.81 16.17
C VAL A 69 -9.40 -13.11 16.15
N GLY A 70 -9.30 -12.01 15.43
CA GLY A 70 -8.18 -11.08 15.50
C GLY A 70 -8.53 -9.88 16.36
N PHE A 71 -7.82 -9.72 17.48
CA PHE A 71 -7.95 -8.56 18.35
C PHE A 71 -6.94 -7.48 17.96
N GLY A 72 -7.43 -6.26 17.73
CA GLY A 72 -6.61 -5.08 17.46
C GLY A 72 -5.96 -4.50 18.73
N ASN A 73 -6.57 -4.75 19.90
CA ASN A 73 -6.09 -4.36 21.22
C ASN A 73 -6.39 -5.47 22.22
N ASN A 74 -5.93 -5.33 23.48
CA ASN A 74 -6.28 -6.26 24.54
C ASN A 74 -7.78 -6.18 24.87
N ALA A 75 -8.39 -7.36 25.05
CA ALA A 75 -9.81 -7.51 25.28
C ALA A 75 -10.10 -8.33 26.55
N THR A 76 -11.10 -7.91 27.33
CA THR A 76 -11.63 -8.62 28.49
C THR A 76 -13.10 -8.99 28.25
N ASN A 77 -13.66 -9.83 29.12
CA ASN A 77 -15.07 -10.28 29.02
C ASN A 77 -15.45 -10.79 27.63
N VAL A 78 -14.56 -11.53 27.00
CA VAL A 78 -14.73 -12.00 25.63
C VAL A 78 -15.75 -13.13 25.58
N LYS A 79 -16.74 -12.99 24.70
CA LYS A 79 -17.73 -14.02 24.38
C LYS A 79 -17.77 -14.20 22.87
N ILE A 80 -17.71 -15.43 22.40
CA ILE A 80 -17.93 -15.78 21.01
C ILE A 80 -19.35 -16.30 20.83
N PHE A 81 -19.94 -16.09 19.65
CA PHE A 81 -21.31 -16.53 19.38
C PHE A 81 -21.58 -16.93 17.93
N VAL A 82 -22.66 -17.68 17.72
CA VAL A 82 -23.32 -17.88 16.43
C VAL A 82 -24.79 -17.54 16.59
N THR A 83 -25.35 -16.80 15.64
CA THR A 83 -26.78 -16.44 15.60
C THR A 83 -27.30 -16.33 14.17
N GLU A 84 -28.60 -16.53 13.96
CA GLU A 84 -29.29 -16.21 12.69
C GLU A 84 -29.87 -14.79 12.71
N ASP A 85 -29.92 -14.13 13.90
CA ASP A 85 -30.41 -12.77 14.07
C ASP A 85 -29.50 -12.01 15.08
N LEU A 86 -28.87 -10.93 14.66
CA LEU A 86 -27.99 -10.11 15.51
C LEU A 86 -28.73 -9.42 16.67
N ASN A 87 -30.05 -9.19 16.52
CA ASN A 87 -30.89 -8.58 17.57
C ASN A 87 -31.57 -9.63 18.46
N GLY A 88 -31.42 -10.91 18.11
CA GLY A 88 -31.96 -12.05 18.87
C GLY A 88 -30.96 -12.62 19.88
N SER A 89 -31.40 -13.68 20.58
CA SER A 89 -30.48 -14.45 21.43
C SER A 89 -29.56 -15.33 20.56
N PRO A 90 -28.27 -15.42 20.90
CA PRO A 90 -27.38 -16.36 20.21
C PRO A 90 -27.88 -17.82 20.30
N ILE A 91 -27.71 -18.57 19.22
CA ILE A 91 -27.98 -20.03 19.19
C ILE A 91 -26.95 -20.77 20.04
N ILE A 92 -25.72 -20.30 20.00
CA ILE A 92 -24.62 -20.77 20.87
C ILE A 92 -23.75 -19.58 21.25
N GLU A 93 -23.39 -19.50 22.52
CA GLU A 93 -22.46 -18.50 23.08
C GLU A 93 -21.50 -19.20 24.04
N GLU A 94 -20.24 -18.75 24.04
CA GLU A 94 -19.21 -19.23 24.97
C GLU A 94 -18.37 -18.05 25.47
N SER A 95 -18.15 -18.00 26.78
CA SER A 95 -17.24 -17.04 27.39
C SER A 95 -15.83 -17.59 27.45
N THR A 96 -14.84 -16.73 27.29
CA THR A 96 -13.43 -17.11 27.41
C THR A 96 -12.67 -16.15 28.29
N THR A 97 -11.44 -16.51 28.60
CA THR A 97 -10.52 -15.64 29.34
C THR A 97 -10.13 -14.41 28.52
N ASP A 98 -9.51 -13.43 29.19
CA ASP A 98 -8.97 -12.23 28.57
C ASP A 98 -8.04 -12.57 27.42
N CYS A 99 -8.14 -11.80 26.35
CA CYS A 99 -7.37 -11.97 25.12
C CYS A 99 -6.43 -10.79 24.90
N VAL A 100 -5.19 -11.08 24.57
CA VAL A 100 -4.22 -10.07 24.14
C VAL A 100 -4.34 -9.83 22.63
N ARG A 101 -3.89 -8.66 22.15
CA ARG A 101 -3.78 -8.32 20.72
C ARG A 101 -3.26 -9.49 19.88
N GLY A 102 -3.82 -9.69 18.70
CA GLY A 102 -3.46 -10.72 17.72
C GLY A 102 -4.53 -11.78 17.52
N MET A 103 -4.21 -12.78 16.72
CA MET A 103 -5.16 -13.85 16.34
C MET A 103 -5.31 -14.90 17.44
N LYS A 104 -6.56 -15.23 17.79
CA LYS A 104 -6.90 -16.24 18.80
C LYS A 104 -7.92 -17.24 18.26
N ASN A 105 -7.73 -18.51 18.59
CA ASN A 105 -8.73 -19.56 18.35
C ASN A 105 -9.49 -19.80 19.65
N ILE A 106 -10.82 -19.61 19.62
CA ILE A 106 -11.70 -19.83 20.77
C ILE A 106 -12.72 -20.91 20.35
N SER A 107 -12.88 -21.95 21.16
CA SER A 107 -13.77 -23.07 20.87
C SER A 107 -15.02 -23.02 21.73
N PHE A 108 -16.16 -23.44 21.18
CA PHE A 108 -17.32 -23.76 21.97
C PHE A 108 -17.07 -25.05 22.76
N THR A 109 -17.25 -25.01 24.06
CA THR A 109 -17.06 -26.15 24.98
C THR A 109 -18.40 -26.85 25.29
N THR A 110 -19.50 -26.09 25.18
CA THR A 110 -20.85 -26.55 25.53
C THR A 110 -21.62 -27.15 24.36
N GLY A 111 -21.08 -27.10 23.11
CA GLY A 111 -21.74 -27.60 21.94
C GLY A 111 -21.13 -27.14 20.62
N SER A 112 -21.93 -27.07 19.58
CA SER A 112 -21.61 -26.57 18.26
C SER A 112 -22.88 -26.17 17.51
N TYR A 113 -22.76 -25.19 16.60
CA TYR A 113 -23.84 -24.88 15.67
C TYR A 113 -23.75 -25.80 14.44
N THR A 114 -24.82 -26.50 14.10
CA THR A 114 -24.89 -27.28 12.86
C THR A 114 -25.37 -26.35 11.74
N ILE A 115 -24.56 -26.20 10.70
CA ILE A 115 -24.87 -25.35 9.56
C ILE A 115 -26.06 -25.91 8.79
N THR A 116 -27.03 -25.06 8.49
CA THR A 116 -28.21 -25.34 7.68
C THR A 116 -28.12 -24.55 6.36
N GLU A 117 -29.13 -24.64 5.52
CA GLU A 117 -29.25 -23.80 4.30
C GLU A 117 -29.49 -22.31 4.58
N LYS A 118 -29.69 -21.92 5.85
CA LYS A 118 -29.90 -20.52 6.22
C LYS A 118 -28.60 -19.77 6.44
N GLY A 119 -28.58 -18.48 6.08
CA GLY A 119 -27.49 -17.59 6.45
C GLY A 119 -27.42 -17.39 7.97
N PHE A 120 -26.23 -17.17 8.48
CA PHE A 120 -25.97 -16.97 9.90
C PHE A 120 -24.80 -16.02 10.15
N TYR A 121 -24.75 -15.46 11.34
CA TYR A 121 -23.67 -14.62 11.81
C TYR A 121 -22.76 -15.38 12.75
N VAL A 122 -21.44 -15.10 12.62
CA VAL A 122 -20.40 -15.56 13.54
C VAL A 122 -19.70 -14.35 14.07
N GLY A 123 -19.60 -14.23 15.39
CA GLY A 123 -19.06 -13.02 15.99
C GLY A 123 -18.55 -13.20 17.41
N TYR A 124 -18.22 -12.07 18.00
CA TYR A 124 -17.81 -11.96 19.39
C TYR A 124 -18.21 -10.62 19.99
N SER A 125 -18.27 -10.57 21.31
CA SER A 125 -18.38 -9.36 22.11
C SER A 125 -17.21 -9.28 23.08
N CYS A 126 -16.78 -8.08 23.44
CA CYS A 126 -15.68 -7.86 24.36
C CYS A 126 -15.71 -6.46 24.96
N THR A 127 -14.88 -6.25 25.98
CA THR A 127 -14.61 -4.93 26.57
C THR A 127 -13.13 -4.58 26.45
N SER A 128 -12.83 -3.27 26.37
CA SER A 128 -11.49 -2.71 26.36
C SER A 128 -11.25 -1.86 27.62
N ALA A 129 -10.02 -1.83 28.10
CA ALA A 129 -9.60 -0.93 29.16
C ALA A 129 -9.40 0.52 28.68
N THR A 130 -9.35 0.74 27.36
CA THR A 130 -9.17 2.04 26.69
C THR A 130 -10.37 2.35 25.81
N ALA A 131 -10.46 3.59 25.31
CA ALA A 131 -11.50 3.99 24.35
C ALA A 131 -11.36 3.29 23.00
N ASP A 132 -10.17 2.78 22.67
CA ASP A 132 -9.95 2.04 21.42
C ASP A 132 -10.66 0.70 21.47
N SER A 133 -11.51 0.42 20.49
CA SER A 133 -12.18 -0.87 20.34
C SER A 133 -11.17 -2.00 20.16
N PRO A 134 -11.36 -3.16 20.82
CA PRO A 134 -10.48 -4.29 20.60
C PRO A 134 -10.73 -5.03 19.27
N ILE A 135 -11.69 -4.60 18.45
CA ILE A 135 -11.99 -5.27 17.18
C ILE A 135 -10.86 -5.05 16.18
N GLY A 136 -10.31 -6.13 15.66
CA GLY A 136 -9.28 -6.10 14.63
C GLY A 136 -9.86 -6.20 13.22
N ILE A 137 -9.26 -5.45 12.29
CA ILE A 137 -9.61 -5.45 10.87
C ILE A 137 -8.40 -5.81 9.99
N SER A 138 -8.66 -6.21 8.77
CA SER A 138 -7.68 -6.41 7.71
C SER A 138 -8.11 -5.72 6.41
N ASP A 139 -7.15 -5.55 5.48
CA ASP A 139 -7.30 -4.79 4.24
C ASP A 139 -8.06 -5.53 3.12
N LEU A 140 -9.00 -6.40 3.45
CA LEU A 140 -9.89 -7.06 2.50
C LEU A 140 -11.31 -6.57 2.67
N TYR A 141 -12.00 -6.39 1.55
CA TYR A 141 -13.39 -5.94 1.53
C TYR A 141 -14.33 -7.10 1.22
N ASP A 142 -15.44 -7.15 1.94
CA ASP A 142 -16.64 -7.91 1.57
C ASP A 142 -17.87 -7.25 2.21
N GLU A 143 -18.98 -7.19 1.49
CA GLU A 143 -20.21 -6.55 1.98
C GLU A 143 -20.79 -7.23 3.23
N ASN A 144 -20.44 -8.49 3.47
CA ASN A 144 -20.86 -9.30 4.63
C ASN A 144 -19.80 -9.35 5.74
N GLY A 145 -18.64 -8.70 5.52
CA GLY A 145 -17.45 -8.83 6.36
C GLY A 145 -17.35 -7.85 7.52
N CYS A 146 -18.25 -6.87 7.68
CA CYS A 146 -18.03 -5.78 8.62
C CYS A 146 -19.32 -5.34 9.37
N TRP A 147 -19.86 -6.22 10.20
CA TRP A 147 -20.99 -5.91 11.11
C TRP A 147 -20.46 -5.61 12.51
N ALA A 148 -20.81 -4.46 13.08
CA ALA A 148 -20.39 -4.10 14.42
C ALA A 148 -21.48 -3.36 15.21
N ASP A 149 -21.41 -3.50 16.54
CA ASP A 149 -22.15 -2.71 17.52
C ASP A 149 -21.13 -2.07 18.48
N LEU A 150 -21.01 -0.75 18.39
CA LEU A 150 -20.10 0.06 19.20
C LEU A 150 -20.83 0.79 20.34
N GLY A 151 -22.06 0.34 20.67
CA GLY A 151 -22.90 0.87 21.74
C GLY A 151 -24.20 1.49 21.28
N ASP A 152 -24.44 1.62 20.00
CA ASP A 152 -25.62 2.21 19.36
C ASP A 152 -26.42 1.22 18.47
N GLY A 153 -26.17 -0.07 18.66
CA GLY A 153 -26.79 -1.18 17.94
C GLY A 153 -26.00 -1.66 16.73
N TRP A 154 -26.40 -2.79 16.18
CA TRP A 154 -25.73 -3.43 15.04
C TRP A 154 -25.88 -2.63 13.75
N LYS A 155 -24.76 -2.39 13.08
CA LYS A 155 -24.67 -1.73 11.77
C LYS A 155 -23.72 -2.49 10.86
N ASN A 156 -24.01 -2.47 9.56
CA ASN A 156 -23.06 -2.94 8.55
C ASN A 156 -22.20 -1.75 8.09
N TYR A 157 -20.91 -1.82 8.38
CA TYR A 157 -19.95 -0.77 8.05
C TYR A 157 -19.23 -1.01 6.71
N SER A 158 -19.55 -2.06 5.98
CA SER A 158 -18.92 -2.34 4.68
C SER A 158 -19.15 -1.21 3.66
N ALA A 159 -20.30 -0.52 3.74
CA ALA A 159 -20.61 0.63 2.88
C ALA A 159 -20.01 1.97 3.38
N ASP A 160 -19.46 2.02 4.60
CA ASP A 160 -18.88 3.25 5.16
C ASP A 160 -17.55 3.57 4.46
N PRO A 161 -17.37 4.80 3.92
CA PRO A 161 -16.12 5.20 3.25
C PRO A 161 -14.85 5.00 4.09
N ALA A 162 -14.95 5.09 5.42
CA ALA A 162 -13.82 4.88 6.32
C ALA A 162 -13.36 3.41 6.39
N TYR A 163 -14.29 2.45 6.11
CA TYR A 163 -14.06 1.01 6.26
C TYR A 163 -14.29 0.20 4.98
N LYS A 164 -14.63 0.86 3.86
CA LYS A 164 -14.96 0.21 2.57
C LYS A 164 -13.88 -0.69 1.95
N SER A 165 -12.72 -0.76 2.56
CA SER A 165 -11.62 -1.64 2.14
C SER A 165 -11.21 -2.59 3.26
N SER A 166 -12.10 -2.85 4.23
CA SER A 166 -11.76 -3.61 5.42
C SER A 166 -12.80 -4.68 5.71
N ALA A 167 -12.35 -5.79 6.28
CA ALA A 167 -13.19 -6.81 6.87
C ALA A 167 -12.73 -7.10 8.30
N LEU A 168 -13.67 -7.45 9.18
CA LEU A 168 -13.35 -7.83 10.55
C LEU A 168 -12.55 -9.14 10.56
N CYS A 169 -11.52 -9.21 11.39
CA CYS A 169 -10.70 -10.41 11.55
C CYS A 169 -11.46 -11.51 12.31
N ILE A 170 -12.51 -12.05 11.70
CA ILE A 170 -13.39 -13.09 12.25
C ILE A 170 -13.47 -14.26 11.29
N PHE A 171 -13.33 -15.48 11.81
CA PHE A 171 -13.47 -16.73 11.05
C PHE A 171 -14.33 -17.71 11.82
N ALA A 172 -15.33 -18.31 11.15
CA ALA A 172 -15.98 -19.51 11.62
C ALA A 172 -15.02 -20.70 11.57
N ARG A 173 -14.86 -21.42 12.68
CA ARG A 173 -14.13 -22.69 12.70
C ARG A 173 -15.08 -23.82 12.37
N ILE A 174 -15.12 -24.20 11.09
CA ILE A 174 -16.05 -25.20 10.55
C ILE A 174 -15.37 -26.57 10.54
N LYS A 175 -16.02 -27.56 11.15
CA LYS A 175 -15.59 -28.95 11.19
C LYS A 175 -16.62 -29.85 10.50
N GLY A 176 -16.14 -30.75 9.63
CA GLY A 176 -16.99 -31.73 8.93
C GLY A 176 -16.14 -32.80 8.26
N ASP A 177 -16.76 -33.96 7.98
CA ASP A 177 -16.07 -35.11 7.38
C ASP A 177 -15.83 -34.93 5.87
N ASN A 178 -16.71 -34.20 5.19
CA ASN A 178 -16.68 -33.98 3.75
C ASN A 178 -16.70 -32.48 3.39
N LEU A 179 -15.83 -31.70 4.04
CA LEU A 179 -15.72 -30.28 3.70
C LEU A 179 -15.25 -30.10 2.25
N PRO A 180 -15.84 -29.15 1.52
CA PRO A 180 -15.54 -28.90 0.11
C PRO A 180 -14.09 -28.43 -0.08
N LYS A 181 -13.62 -28.51 -1.33
CA LYS A 181 -12.33 -28.00 -1.75
C LYS A 181 -12.52 -26.59 -2.30
N ASP A 182 -12.72 -25.63 -1.41
CA ASP A 182 -13.00 -24.22 -1.72
C ASP A 182 -11.69 -23.40 -1.65
N PHE A 183 -11.38 -22.69 -2.72
CA PHE A 183 -10.27 -21.74 -2.86
C PHE A 183 -10.80 -20.44 -3.45
N ALA A 184 -10.54 -19.33 -2.80
CA ALA A 184 -10.94 -18.01 -3.27
C ALA A 184 -9.82 -17.35 -4.08
N LEU A 185 -10.19 -16.69 -5.18
CA LEU A 185 -9.36 -15.72 -5.87
C LEU A 185 -9.71 -14.35 -5.31
N LEU A 186 -8.86 -13.82 -4.40
CA LEU A 186 -9.18 -12.64 -3.59
C LEU A 186 -9.03 -11.34 -4.38
N ASP A 187 -8.00 -11.26 -5.20
CA ASP A 187 -7.66 -10.06 -5.96
C ASP A 187 -6.87 -10.39 -7.23
N VAL A 188 -6.82 -9.42 -8.12
CA VAL A 188 -5.86 -9.30 -9.21
C VAL A 188 -5.21 -7.93 -9.09
N ASN A 189 -3.89 -7.91 -9.01
CA ASN A 189 -3.15 -6.67 -8.84
C ASN A 189 -3.27 -5.77 -10.08
N SER A 190 -3.54 -4.50 -9.85
CA SER A 190 -3.40 -3.49 -10.90
C SER A 190 -1.93 -3.12 -11.08
N LEU A 191 -1.52 -2.89 -12.31
CA LEU A 191 -0.14 -2.54 -12.63
C LEU A 191 -0.08 -1.54 -13.79
N ALA A 192 1.06 -0.82 -13.87
CA ALA A 192 1.43 -0.03 -15.02
C ALA A 192 2.51 -0.75 -15.83
N GLN A 193 2.37 -0.73 -17.14
CA GLN A 193 3.32 -1.38 -18.02
C GLN A 193 3.57 -0.59 -19.29
N LYS A 194 4.79 -0.68 -19.82
CA LYS A 194 5.12 -0.08 -21.11
C LYS A 194 4.52 -0.93 -22.22
N LYS A 195 4.01 -0.26 -23.25
CA LYS A 195 3.52 -0.86 -24.48
C LYS A 195 4.53 -1.86 -25.05
N ASP A 196 4.04 -2.96 -25.64
CA ASP A 196 4.81 -4.00 -26.33
C ASP A 196 5.89 -4.68 -25.45
N THR A 197 5.75 -4.62 -24.13
CA THR A 197 6.66 -5.30 -23.19
C THR A 197 5.95 -6.39 -22.40
N PRO A 198 6.58 -7.56 -22.17
CA PRO A 198 6.02 -8.61 -21.33
C PRO A 198 5.77 -8.13 -19.92
N PHE A 199 4.71 -8.64 -19.29
CA PHE A 199 4.37 -8.36 -17.90
C PHE A 199 3.78 -9.59 -17.21
N THR A 200 3.68 -9.51 -15.89
CA THR A 200 3.12 -10.57 -15.06
C THR A 200 1.75 -10.16 -14.51
N ILE A 201 0.71 -10.89 -14.85
CA ILE A 201 -0.59 -10.83 -14.17
C ILE A 201 -0.43 -11.54 -12.84
N SER A 202 -0.69 -10.84 -11.74
CA SER A 202 -0.56 -11.40 -10.40
C SER A 202 -1.78 -11.08 -9.54
N GLY A 203 -1.95 -11.86 -8.50
CA GLY A 203 -3.05 -11.70 -7.54
C GLY A 203 -2.90 -12.67 -6.38
N THR A 204 -3.93 -12.82 -5.58
CA THR A 204 -3.91 -13.63 -4.35
C THR A 204 -4.94 -14.74 -4.40
N LEU A 205 -4.49 -15.97 -4.15
CA LEU A 205 -5.31 -17.14 -3.88
C LEU A 205 -5.34 -17.44 -2.40
N MET A 206 -6.51 -17.81 -1.86
CA MET A 206 -6.70 -18.20 -0.47
C MET A 206 -7.35 -19.58 -0.39
N SER A 207 -6.83 -20.45 0.47
CA SER A 207 -7.46 -21.75 0.74
C SER A 207 -8.47 -21.66 1.87
N ARG A 208 -9.71 -22.00 1.57
CA ARG A 208 -10.79 -22.34 2.52
C ARG A 208 -11.02 -23.86 2.59
N SER A 209 -10.15 -24.62 1.95
CA SER A 209 -10.19 -26.09 1.86
C SER A 209 -9.49 -26.76 3.04
N PRO A 210 -9.98 -27.90 3.54
CA PRO A 210 -9.24 -28.73 4.50
C PRO A 210 -8.06 -29.46 3.85
N LYS A 211 -7.96 -29.44 2.52
CA LYS A 211 -6.94 -30.11 1.74
C LYS A 211 -5.96 -29.12 1.10
N LEU A 212 -4.72 -29.53 0.98
CA LEU A 212 -3.70 -28.77 0.27
C LEU A 212 -4.03 -28.69 -1.23
N GLY A 213 -4.03 -27.47 -1.79
CA GLY A 213 -4.06 -27.24 -3.25
C GLY A 213 -2.63 -27.14 -3.79
N ARG A 214 -2.40 -27.67 -5.00
CA ARG A 214 -1.08 -27.69 -5.63
C ARG A 214 -1.08 -27.14 -7.04
N VAL A 215 -2.07 -27.49 -7.85
CA VAL A 215 -2.17 -27.11 -9.26
C VAL A 215 -3.47 -26.34 -9.46
N PHE A 216 -3.35 -25.06 -9.80
CA PHE A 216 -4.47 -24.15 -10.02
C PHE A 216 -4.58 -23.85 -11.51
N ARG A 217 -5.72 -24.13 -12.12
CA ARG A 217 -6.01 -23.69 -13.49
C ARG A 217 -6.82 -22.41 -13.42
N ILE A 218 -6.25 -21.34 -13.94
CA ILE A 218 -6.83 -20.00 -13.94
C ILE A 218 -7.03 -19.58 -15.40
N ALA A 219 -8.28 -19.23 -15.75
CA ALA A 219 -8.57 -18.53 -16.99
C ALA A 219 -8.38 -17.03 -16.75
N TYR A 220 -7.81 -16.31 -17.70
CA TYR A 220 -7.83 -14.86 -17.71
C TYR A 220 -8.26 -14.32 -19.08
N SER A 221 -8.94 -13.18 -19.05
CA SER A 221 -9.29 -12.41 -20.24
C SER A 221 -8.94 -10.94 -20.04
N ILE A 222 -8.65 -10.24 -21.11
CA ILE A 222 -8.38 -8.80 -21.12
C ILE A 222 -9.48 -8.11 -21.94
N ASP A 223 -10.12 -7.08 -21.37
CA ASP A 223 -11.23 -6.30 -21.95
C ASP A 223 -12.40 -7.16 -22.47
N GLY A 224 -12.66 -8.29 -21.79
CA GLY A 224 -13.73 -9.22 -22.20
C GLY A 224 -13.41 -10.00 -23.49
N GLY A 225 -12.15 -10.02 -23.92
CA GLY A 225 -11.68 -10.83 -25.04
C GLY A 225 -11.66 -12.34 -24.74
N GLU A 226 -11.01 -13.12 -25.60
CA GLU A 226 -10.90 -14.57 -25.46
C GLU A 226 -10.16 -14.98 -24.18
N GLU A 227 -10.69 -15.99 -23.48
CA GLU A 227 -10.05 -16.53 -22.27
C GLU A 227 -8.79 -17.33 -22.61
N THR A 228 -7.71 -17.03 -21.96
CA THR A 228 -6.47 -17.82 -21.96
C THR A 228 -6.37 -18.58 -20.64
N ILE A 229 -6.06 -19.88 -20.71
CA ILE A 229 -5.91 -20.73 -19.52
C ILE A 229 -4.44 -20.88 -19.16
N ALA A 230 -4.11 -20.53 -17.92
CA ALA A 230 -2.79 -20.73 -17.33
C ALA A 230 -2.84 -21.77 -16.21
N GLU A 231 -1.73 -22.49 -16.03
CA GLU A 231 -1.53 -23.40 -14.92
C GLU A 231 -0.53 -22.82 -13.93
N VAL A 232 -0.95 -22.67 -12.67
CA VAL A 232 -0.15 -22.13 -11.59
C VAL A 232 0.18 -23.25 -10.59
N ASN A 233 1.45 -23.57 -10.47
CA ASN A 233 1.96 -24.61 -9.56
C ASN A 233 2.37 -23.98 -8.23
N LYS A 234 1.51 -24.06 -7.20
CA LYS A 234 1.74 -23.45 -5.88
C LYS A 234 1.09 -24.25 -4.77
N GLN A 235 1.81 -24.50 -3.68
CA GLN A 235 1.24 -25.21 -2.53
C GLN A 235 0.55 -24.23 -1.58
N ILE A 236 -0.78 -24.36 -1.44
CA ILE A 236 -1.61 -23.51 -0.56
C ILE A 236 -2.37 -24.43 0.42
N GLY A 237 -2.01 -24.33 1.69
CA GLY A 237 -2.65 -25.09 2.78
C GLY A 237 -3.86 -24.35 3.37
N THR A 238 -4.60 -25.04 4.21
CA THR A 238 -5.82 -24.54 4.86
C THR A 238 -5.61 -23.20 5.55
N GLY A 239 -6.44 -22.20 5.22
CA GLY A 239 -6.40 -20.85 5.81
C GLY A 239 -5.18 -20.02 5.40
N VAL A 240 -4.43 -20.43 4.38
CA VAL A 240 -3.25 -19.73 3.88
C VAL A 240 -3.58 -19.01 2.58
N SER A 241 -3.10 -17.76 2.46
CA SER A 241 -3.11 -17.00 1.22
C SER A 241 -1.73 -17.01 0.59
N LYS A 242 -1.66 -17.06 -0.74
CA LYS A 242 -0.42 -16.91 -1.52
C LYS A 242 -0.69 -16.19 -2.83
N SER A 243 0.30 -15.40 -3.28
CA SER A 243 0.27 -14.79 -4.60
C SER A 243 0.38 -15.84 -5.70
N PHE A 244 -0.29 -15.60 -6.81
CA PHE A 244 -0.07 -16.29 -8.09
C PHE A 244 0.55 -15.32 -9.11
N GLU A 245 1.15 -15.88 -10.15
CA GLU A 245 1.82 -15.15 -11.22
C GLU A 245 1.58 -15.86 -12.55
N ILE A 246 1.19 -15.10 -13.59
CA ILE A 246 0.96 -15.58 -14.96
C ILE A 246 1.66 -14.63 -15.91
N GLU A 247 2.58 -15.12 -16.71
CA GLU A 247 3.31 -14.33 -17.70
C GLU A 247 2.41 -13.99 -18.90
N HIS A 248 2.47 -12.72 -19.34
CA HIS A 248 1.77 -12.22 -20.52
C HIS A 248 2.77 -11.55 -21.49
N PRO A 249 2.68 -11.79 -22.81
CA PRO A 249 3.69 -11.31 -23.79
C PRO A 249 3.72 -9.79 -23.97
N GLY A 250 2.72 -9.06 -23.49
CA GLY A 250 2.58 -7.62 -23.64
C GLY A 250 1.30 -7.24 -24.38
N LEU A 251 0.92 -5.96 -24.29
CA LEU A 251 -0.19 -5.35 -25.02
C LEU A 251 0.34 -4.22 -25.90
N SER A 252 -0.18 -4.13 -27.12
CA SER A 252 0.20 -3.11 -28.11
C SER A 252 -0.72 -1.88 -28.14
N GLU A 253 -1.86 -1.92 -27.44
CA GLU A 253 -2.79 -0.80 -27.33
C GLU A 253 -2.54 -0.06 -26.03
N SER A 254 -2.40 1.26 -26.08
CA SER A 254 -2.25 2.12 -24.90
C SER A 254 -3.60 2.42 -24.27
N GLY A 255 -3.64 2.53 -22.95
CA GLY A 255 -4.86 2.80 -22.20
C GLY A 255 -4.98 1.91 -20.97
N ASN A 256 -6.15 2.00 -20.31
CA ASN A 256 -6.49 1.13 -19.21
C ASN A 256 -7.23 -0.10 -19.73
N HIS A 257 -6.66 -1.26 -19.47
CA HIS A 257 -7.21 -2.57 -19.81
C HIS A 257 -7.70 -3.27 -18.55
N THR A 258 -8.90 -3.86 -18.61
CA THR A 258 -9.41 -4.67 -17.49
C THR A 258 -8.98 -6.11 -17.68
N VAL A 259 -8.24 -6.64 -16.71
CA VAL A 259 -7.96 -8.08 -16.64
C VAL A 259 -8.92 -8.74 -15.68
N VAL A 260 -9.57 -9.81 -16.12
CA VAL A 260 -10.44 -10.66 -15.29
C VAL A 260 -9.79 -12.03 -15.20
N CYS A 261 -9.54 -12.50 -13.98
CA CYS A 261 -9.07 -13.87 -13.71
C CYS A 261 -10.17 -14.70 -13.09
N ARG A 262 -10.27 -15.96 -13.49
CA ARG A 262 -11.26 -16.92 -12.97
C ARG A 262 -10.59 -18.26 -12.66
N LEU A 263 -10.66 -18.68 -11.41
CA LEU A 263 -10.21 -20.00 -10.98
C LEU A 263 -11.16 -21.08 -11.54
N LEU A 264 -10.63 -22.01 -12.30
CA LEU A 264 -11.40 -23.09 -12.93
C LEU A 264 -11.37 -24.38 -12.11
N THR A 265 -10.16 -24.84 -11.80
CA THR A 265 -9.99 -26.09 -11.04
C THR A 265 -8.79 -26.01 -10.12
N VAL A 266 -8.83 -26.79 -9.03
CA VAL A 266 -7.69 -27.03 -8.14
C VAL A 266 -7.38 -28.52 -8.09
N ASP A 267 -6.17 -28.93 -8.50
CA ASP A 267 -5.77 -30.33 -8.68
C ASP A 267 -6.77 -31.12 -9.55
N GLY A 268 -7.32 -30.51 -10.61
CA GLY A 268 -8.27 -31.09 -11.54
C GLY A 268 -9.72 -31.20 -11.04
N VAL A 269 -10.04 -30.64 -9.85
CA VAL A 269 -11.38 -30.60 -9.28
C VAL A 269 -11.94 -29.19 -9.37
N GLU A 270 -13.17 -29.03 -9.85
CA GLU A 270 -13.88 -27.75 -9.86
C GLU A 270 -14.12 -27.24 -8.43
N ASP A 271 -14.03 -25.92 -8.29
CA ASP A 271 -14.33 -25.26 -7.03
C ASP A 271 -15.86 -25.10 -6.87
N PRO A 272 -16.43 -25.53 -5.73
CA PRO A 272 -17.89 -25.54 -5.57
C PRO A 272 -18.52 -24.16 -5.32
N TYR A 273 -17.71 -23.12 -5.01
CA TYR A 273 -18.20 -21.78 -4.75
C TYR A 273 -17.71 -20.79 -5.81
N GLU A 274 -18.40 -20.77 -6.94
CA GLU A 274 -18.06 -19.96 -8.12
C GLU A 274 -17.99 -18.44 -7.83
N ALA A 275 -18.76 -17.95 -6.86
CA ALA A 275 -18.84 -16.52 -6.56
C ALA A 275 -17.52 -15.93 -6.01
N ASN A 276 -16.64 -16.75 -5.42
CA ASN A 276 -15.32 -16.30 -4.95
C ASN A 276 -14.18 -16.66 -5.90
N ASN A 277 -14.50 -17.20 -7.07
CA ASN A 277 -13.55 -17.70 -8.05
C ASN A 277 -13.13 -16.64 -9.08
N THR A 278 -13.67 -15.43 -9.02
CA THR A 278 -13.40 -14.40 -10.02
C THR A 278 -12.96 -13.11 -9.34
N ALA A 279 -11.88 -12.53 -9.85
CA ALA A 279 -11.41 -11.21 -9.46
C ALA A 279 -10.91 -10.45 -10.69
N SER A 280 -10.86 -9.13 -10.59
CA SER A 280 -10.39 -8.27 -11.67
C SER A 280 -9.38 -7.24 -11.18
N GLY A 281 -8.52 -6.82 -12.10
CA GLY A 281 -7.56 -5.75 -11.90
C GLY A 281 -7.47 -4.87 -13.15
N THR A 282 -6.69 -3.80 -13.07
CA THR A 282 -6.46 -2.89 -14.19
C THR A 282 -5.01 -2.91 -14.61
N ILE A 283 -4.76 -3.02 -15.90
CA ILE A 283 -3.43 -2.89 -16.50
C ILE A 283 -3.41 -1.58 -17.28
N GLY A 284 -2.62 -0.61 -16.81
CA GLY A 284 -2.40 0.65 -17.52
C GLY A 284 -1.23 0.50 -18.49
N ILE A 285 -1.51 0.54 -19.79
CA ILE A 285 -0.49 0.48 -20.84
C ILE A 285 -0.16 1.89 -21.30
N VAL A 286 1.09 2.27 -21.18
CA VAL A 286 1.59 3.61 -21.50
C VAL A 286 2.76 3.53 -22.48
N GLY A 287 2.92 4.56 -23.31
CA GLY A 287 4.08 4.66 -24.21
C GLY A 287 5.39 4.84 -23.43
N ARG A 288 5.33 5.61 -22.36
CA ARG A 288 6.42 5.85 -21.40
C ARG A 288 5.86 5.99 -19.98
N PHE A 289 6.69 5.87 -18.98
CA PHE A 289 6.31 6.26 -17.62
C PHE A 289 6.52 7.77 -17.40
N PRO A 290 5.56 8.47 -16.77
CA PRO A 290 5.78 9.84 -16.31
C PRO A 290 6.96 9.92 -15.35
N PHE A 291 7.73 10.98 -15.44
CA PHE A 291 8.73 11.25 -14.43
C PHE A 291 8.02 11.56 -13.10
N TYR A 292 8.35 10.79 -12.08
CA TYR A 292 7.66 10.84 -10.79
C TYR A 292 8.44 11.63 -9.75
N ARG A 293 7.73 12.50 -9.06
CA ARG A 293 8.22 13.18 -7.85
C ARG A 293 7.29 12.91 -6.68
N MET A 294 7.84 12.29 -5.65
CA MET A 294 7.14 12.05 -4.39
C MET A 294 7.00 13.35 -3.61
N VAL A 295 5.77 13.71 -3.24
CA VAL A 295 5.50 14.84 -2.35
C VAL A 295 5.39 14.36 -0.92
N VAL A 296 6.11 15.04 -0.01
CA VAL A 296 6.01 14.78 1.43
C VAL A 296 5.64 16.08 2.14
N GLU A 297 4.46 16.12 2.74
CA GLU A 297 3.97 17.23 3.57
C GLU A 297 4.18 16.84 5.04
N GLU A 298 5.17 17.44 5.69
CA GLU A 298 5.53 17.17 7.07
C GLU A 298 4.89 18.17 8.02
N GLY A 299 4.17 17.67 9.04
CA GLY A 299 3.81 18.46 10.21
C GLY A 299 5.00 18.59 11.15
N THR A 300 5.48 19.81 11.35
CA THR A 300 6.68 20.11 12.11
C THR A 300 6.52 21.34 13.00
N GLY A 301 7.52 21.62 13.82
CA GLY A 301 7.58 22.83 14.64
C GLY A 301 8.92 22.96 15.34
N THR A 302 9.43 24.19 15.46
CA THR A 302 10.69 24.47 16.16
C THR A 302 10.66 24.14 17.64
N TRP A 303 9.47 24.12 18.24
CA TRP A 303 9.20 23.73 19.63
C TRP A 303 9.25 22.20 19.84
N CYS A 304 9.08 21.43 18.77
CA CYS A 304 8.96 19.97 18.83
C CYS A 304 10.34 19.31 18.98
N GLN A 305 10.54 18.61 20.08
CA GLN A 305 11.83 18.01 20.43
C GLN A 305 12.28 16.88 19.47
N TYR A 306 11.34 16.22 18.80
CA TYR A 306 11.61 15.10 17.89
C TYR A 306 11.52 15.47 16.41
N CYS A 307 11.20 16.73 16.08
CA CYS A 307 11.14 17.22 14.70
C CYS A 307 12.51 17.32 13.98
N PRO A 308 13.66 17.28 14.66
CA PRO A 308 14.94 17.05 13.99
C PRO A 308 15.00 15.81 13.09
N ARG A 309 14.15 14.80 13.33
CA ARG A 309 14.00 13.62 12.47
C ARG A 309 13.55 13.99 11.05
N GLY A 310 12.59 14.89 10.94
CA GLY A 310 12.08 15.34 9.65
C GLY A 310 13.10 16.22 8.91
N ILE A 311 13.79 17.12 9.62
CA ILE A 311 14.88 17.92 9.03
C ILE A 311 15.91 16.98 8.40
N TRP A 312 16.40 16.00 9.15
CA TRP A 312 17.38 15.03 8.66
C TRP A 312 16.81 14.12 7.56
N GLY A 313 15.54 13.71 7.70
CA GLY A 313 14.85 12.89 6.70
C GLY A 313 14.76 13.59 5.35
N PHE A 314 14.34 14.86 5.33
CA PHE A 314 14.25 15.65 4.10
C PHE A 314 15.62 15.89 3.48
N GLU A 315 16.63 16.22 4.30
CA GLU A 315 18.02 16.38 3.82
C GLU A 315 18.52 15.12 3.11
N LYS A 316 18.31 13.94 3.69
CA LYS A 316 18.72 12.67 3.08
C LYS A 316 17.92 12.30 1.85
N MET A 317 16.64 12.62 1.80
CA MET A 317 15.85 12.42 0.60
C MET A 317 16.27 13.36 -0.53
N MET A 318 16.55 14.63 -0.25
CA MET A 318 17.07 15.57 -1.24
C MET A 318 18.47 15.19 -1.75
N GLU A 319 19.34 14.68 -0.86
CA GLU A 319 20.67 14.18 -1.23
C GLU A 319 20.57 12.96 -2.18
N LYS A 320 19.67 12.03 -1.89
CA LYS A 320 19.55 10.76 -2.60
C LYS A 320 18.66 10.82 -3.85
N TYR A 321 17.60 11.63 -3.79
CA TYR A 321 16.56 11.76 -4.81
C TYR A 321 16.30 13.24 -5.17
N PRO A 322 17.33 14.02 -5.59
CA PRO A 322 17.21 15.47 -5.77
C PRO A 322 16.12 15.86 -6.77
N ASP A 323 15.89 15.04 -7.79
CA ASP A 323 14.91 15.30 -8.85
C ASP A 323 13.55 14.61 -8.60
N ASN A 324 13.49 13.66 -7.66
CA ASN A 324 12.32 12.82 -7.42
C ASN A 324 11.62 13.09 -6.08
N PHE A 325 12.09 14.03 -5.30
CA PHE A 325 11.55 14.37 -3.99
C PHE A 325 11.12 15.83 -3.91
N VAL A 326 9.95 16.08 -3.37
CA VAL A 326 9.42 17.41 -3.06
C VAL A 326 9.00 17.43 -1.61
N GLY A 327 9.76 18.15 -0.78
CA GLY A 327 9.48 18.34 0.65
C GLY A 327 8.73 19.62 0.93
N ILE A 328 7.74 19.57 1.82
CA ILE A 328 6.98 20.72 2.31
C ILE A 328 6.90 20.63 3.83
N ALA A 329 7.61 21.54 4.53
CA ALA A 329 7.61 21.62 5.98
C ALA A 329 6.47 22.54 6.44
N VAL A 330 5.41 21.95 6.97
CA VAL A 330 4.23 22.63 7.46
C VAL A 330 4.37 22.88 8.96
N HIS A 331 4.91 24.07 9.30
CA HIS A 331 5.06 24.48 10.70
C HIS A 331 3.70 24.75 11.36
N LYS A 332 3.50 24.22 12.56
CA LYS A 332 2.28 24.33 13.35
C LYS A 332 2.58 24.75 14.78
N ASN A 333 1.64 25.49 15.37
CA ASN A 333 1.69 25.94 16.78
C ASN A 333 2.91 26.81 17.13
N GLU A 334 3.61 27.37 16.15
CA GLU A 334 4.81 28.22 16.39
C GLU A 334 4.45 29.47 17.16
N ASP A 335 3.35 30.13 16.78
CA ASP A 335 2.88 31.35 17.43
C ASP A 335 2.48 31.10 18.89
N THR A 336 1.92 29.92 19.20
CA THR A 336 1.59 29.49 20.54
C THR A 336 2.82 29.41 21.45
N TYR A 337 4.00 29.10 20.87
CA TYR A 337 5.27 29.04 21.57
C TYR A 337 6.12 30.32 21.40
N GLY A 338 5.51 31.42 20.88
CA GLY A 338 6.17 32.70 20.69
C GLY A 338 7.23 32.70 19.58
N ARG A 339 7.12 31.80 18.61
CA ARG A 339 8.08 31.63 17.49
C ARG A 339 7.45 32.02 16.17
N TYR A 340 7.17 33.30 16.02
CA TYR A 340 6.38 33.85 14.94
C TYR A 340 7.02 33.77 13.56
N GLY A 341 6.19 33.69 12.52
CA GLY A 341 6.56 33.86 11.11
C GLY A 341 6.96 32.58 10.37
N LEU A 342 6.66 31.40 10.91
CA LEU A 342 6.85 30.12 10.23
C LEU A 342 5.53 29.44 9.86
N GLU A 343 4.42 29.75 10.55
CA GLU A 343 3.14 29.13 10.26
C GLU A 343 2.54 29.57 8.92
N CYS A 344 1.92 28.63 8.25
CA CYS A 344 1.17 28.85 7.02
C CYS A 344 -0.31 28.56 7.25
N SER A 345 -1.14 29.62 7.36
CA SER A 345 -2.57 29.49 7.67
C SER A 345 -3.37 28.78 6.58
N SER A 346 -2.97 28.90 5.32
CA SER A 346 -3.63 28.20 4.21
C SER A 346 -3.44 26.67 4.26
N TYR A 347 -2.50 26.17 5.09
CA TYR A 347 -2.33 24.75 5.39
C TYR A 347 -3.11 24.27 6.62
N ASN A 348 -3.98 25.09 7.23
CA ASN A 348 -4.73 24.69 8.43
C ASN A 348 -5.70 23.53 8.21
N ALA A 349 -6.13 23.31 6.97
CA ALA A 349 -6.97 22.17 6.60
C ALA A 349 -6.20 20.82 6.64
N LEU A 350 -4.85 20.82 6.62
CA LEU A 350 -4.04 19.62 6.81
C LEU A 350 -3.72 19.46 8.31
N THR A 351 -4.29 18.42 8.90
CA THR A 351 -4.10 18.13 10.33
C THR A 351 -3.14 16.96 10.51
N PHE A 352 -2.34 17.03 11.57
CA PHE A 352 -1.37 16.01 11.93
C PHE A 352 -1.71 15.47 13.32
N SER A 353 -1.73 14.16 13.49
CA SER A 353 -2.03 13.51 14.76
C SER A 353 -0.87 13.54 15.76
N SER A 354 0.35 13.73 15.26
CA SER A 354 1.60 13.81 16.03
C SER A 354 2.64 14.64 15.32
N TYR A 355 3.70 15.03 16.04
CA TYR A 355 4.83 15.78 15.49
C TYR A 355 6.15 15.09 15.88
N PRO A 356 7.10 14.83 14.92
CA PRO A 356 6.89 14.98 13.48
C PRO A 356 6.03 13.82 12.92
N SER A 357 5.25 14.12 11.92
CA SER A 357 4.61 13.12 11.07
C SER A 357 4.44 13.68 9.66
N ALA A 358 4.37 12.82 8.65
CA ALA A 358 4.34 13.27 7.27
C ALA A 358 3.35 12.48 6.43
N TYR A 359 2.60 13.17 5.59
CA TYR A 359 1.78 12.54 4.54
C TYR A 359 2.59 12.43 3.25
N VAL A 360 2.64 11.22 2.69
CA VAL A 360 3.21 10.95 1.38
C VAL A 360 2.11 11.06 0.34
N ASN A 361 2.30 11.93 -0.66
CA ASN A 361 1.32 12.20 -1.73
C ASN A 361 -0.10 12.49 -1.22
N ARG A 362 -0.21 13.05 -0.03
CA ARG A 362 -1.49 13.30 0.68
C ARG A 362 -2.34 12.04 0.90
N ASN A 363 -1.70 10.87 0.93
CA ASN A 363 -2.38 9.60 1.19
C ASN A 363 -2.60 9.42 2.71
N PRO A 364 -3.85 9.35 3.19
CA PRO A 364 -4.13 9.21 4.62
C PRO A 364 -3.64 7.88 5.20
N ARG A 365 -3.43 6.85 4.35
CA ARG A 365 -2.84 5.57 4.76
C ARG A 365 -1.31 5.60 4.85
N MET A 366 -0.68 6.66 4.35
CA MET A 366 0.77 6.86 4.38
C MET A 366 1.12 8.08 5.23
N ASN A 367 0.60 8.13 6.46
CA ASN A 367 1.04 9.03 7.50
C ASN A 367 2.21 8.36 8.24
N VAL A 368 3.42 8.82 7.97
CA VAL A 368 4.66 8.14 8.35
C VAL A 368 5.55 9.02 9.23
N SER A 369 6.47 8.39 9.97
CA SER A 369 7.57 9.12 10.61
C SER A 369 8.56 9.59 9.55
N PRO A 370 8.92 10.89 9.49
CA PRO A 370 9.78 11.41 8.42
C PRO A 370 11.28 11.13 8.66
N ILE A 371 11.65 9.94 9.09
CA ILE A 371 13.04 9.49 9.17
C ILE A 371 13.53 8.96 7.82
N PRO A 372 14.84 9.04 7.51
CA PRO A 372 15.36 8.69 6.18
C PRO A 372 14.92 7.32 5.65
N ALA A 373 15.06 6.27 6.46
CA ALA A 373 14.73 4.90 6.04
C ALA A 373 13.23 4.71 5.74
N VAL A 374 12.35 5.40 6.49
CA VAL A 374 10.89 5.30 6.29
C VAL A 374 10.46 6.08 5.06
N LEU A 375 11.01 7.29 4.83
CA LEU A 375 10.74 8.07 3.62
C LEU A 375 11.26 7.37 2.37
N GLU A 376 12.43 6.74 2.45
CA GLU A 376 12.96 5.93 1.36
C GLU A 376 12.06 4.72 1.06
N ALA A 377 11.62 3.99 2.09
CA ALA A 377 10.69 2.88 1.92
C ALA A 377 9.36 3.34 1.29
N ALA A 378 8.85 4.51 1.69
CA ALA A 378 7.66 5.11 1.09
C ALA A 378 7.89 5.48 -0.40
N TYR A 379 9.06 6.01 -0.75
CA TYR A 379 9.41 6.27 -2.15
C TYR A 379 9.44 4.97 -2.96
N GLN A 380 10.10 3.93 -2.47
CA GLN A 380 10.16 2.62 -3.14
C GLN A 380 8.78 1.97 -3.28
N ALA A 381 7.89 2.17 -2.32
CA ALA A 381 6.53 1.67 -2.38
C ALA A 381 5.65 2.40 -3.40
N THR A 382 5.97 3.67 -3.73
CA THR A 382 5.14 4.52 -4.57
C THR A 382 5.73 4.82 -5.95
N CYS A 383 7.04 4.66 -6.16
CA CYS A 383 7.67 5.01 -7.43
C CYS A 383 7.24 4.13 -8.62
N GLY A 384 6.70 2.94 -8.36
CA GLY A 384 6.17 2.02 -9.37
C GLY A 384 4.66 2.09 -9.59
N ASP A 385 3.95 2.97 -8.88
CA ASP A 385 2.50 3.10 -9.03
C ASP A 385 2.13 3.64 -10.43
N LEU A 386 0.98 3.19 -10.93
CA LEU A 386 0.42 3.73 -12.17
C LEU A 386 0.07 5.20 -11.99
N ARG A 387 0.77 6.04 -12.74
CA ARG A 387 0.49 7.47 -12.87
C ARG A 387 0.35 7.82 -14.34
N LEU A 388 -0.56 8.75 -14.62
CA LEU A 388 -0.83 9.13 -16.00
C LEU A 388 -0.33 10.55 -16.33
N GLY A 389 -0.12 11.39 -15.31
CA GLY A 389 0.29 12.78 -15.47
C GLY A 389 1.72 13.07 -15.03
N GLU A 390 2.49 13.74 -15.89
CA GLU A 390 3.75 14.38 -15.58
C GLU A 390 3.54 15.89 -15.44
N VAL A 391 4.24 16.51 -14.50
CA VAL A 391 4.10 17.95 -14.23
C VAL A 391 5.46 18.62 -14.35
N ASN A 392 5.47 19.78 -15.02
CA ASN A 392 6.56 20.74 -14.98
C ASN A 392 6.04 22.08 -14.47
N VAL A 393 6.87 22.88 -13.86
CA VAL A 393 6.54 24.22 -13.37
C VAL A 393 7.62 25.22 -13.77
N LYS A 394 7.18 26.39 -14.18
CA LYS A 394 8.03 27.58 -14.33
C LYS A 394 7.36 28.77 -13.67
N SER A 395 8.14 29.72 -13.26
CA SER A 395 7.61 30.92 -12.65
C SER A 395 8.39 32.17 -13.06
N GLU A 396 7.72 33.29 -13.04
CA GLU A 396 8.26 34.60 -13.36
C GLU A 396 7.87 35.57 -12.26
N LEU A 397 8.84 36.30 -11.71
CA LEU A 397 8.60 37.36 -10.75
C LEU A 397 8.08 38.59 -11.50
N VAL A 398 6.81 38.93 -11.31
CA VAL A 398 6.18 40.07 -11.95
C VAL A 398 6.56 41.40 -11.27
N ASN A 399 6.60 41.35 -9.93
CA ASN A 399 7.01 42.47 -9.07
C ASN A 399 7.38 41.90 -7.68
N SER A 400 7.70 42.76 -6.72
CA SER A 400 8.10 42.36 -5.37
C SER A 400 7.07 41.48 -4.62
N ASN A 401 5.80 41.48 -5.04
CA ASN A 401 4.69 40.82 -4.33
C ASN A 401 3.95 39.77 -5.15
N THR A 402 4.30 39.59 -6.42
CA THR A 402 3.54 38.68 -7.30
C THR A 402 4.45 37.86 -8.20
N ILE A 403 4.06 36.60 -8.36
CA ILE A 403 4.67 35.62 -9.23
C ILE A 403 3.63 35.11 -10.21
N ASN A 404 3.94 35.03 -11.49
CA ASN A 404 3.18 34.22 -12.44
C ASN A 404 3.77 32.81 -12.44
N ALA A 405 3.00 31.84 -11.98
CA ALA A 405 3.37 30.43 -11.99
C ALA A 405 2.60 29.71 -13.10
N THR A 406 3.31 28.95 -13.91
CA THR A 406 2.74 28.13 -14.99
C THR A 406 3.09 26.67 -14.73
N ALA A 407 2.08 25.85 -14.55
CA ALA A 407 2.20 24.39 -14.57
C ALA A 407 1.94 23.88 -15.99
N THR A 408 2.77 22.98 -16.47
CA THR A 408 2.57 22.22 -17.71
C THR A 408 2.41 20.76 -17.34
N THR A 409 1.24 20.20 -17.63
CA THR A 409 0.92 18.80 -17.39
C THR A 409 0.88 18.05 -18.71
N THR A 410 1.61 16.96 -18.81
CA THR A 410 1.60 16.05 -19.97
C THR A 410 1.11 14.68 -19.53
N PHE A 411 0.04 14.20 -20.15
CA PHE A 411 -0.50 12.88 -19.86
C PHE A 411 0.07 11.85 -20.85
N VAL A 412 0.39 10.68 -20.34
CA VAL A 412 0.98 9.58 -21.17
C VAL A 412 -0.08 8.69 -21.83
N SER A 413 -1.36 9.01 -21.63
CA SER A 413 -2.50 8.31 -22.22
C SER A 413 -3.63 9.28 -22.51
N ASP A 414 -4.48 8.96 -23.51
CA ASP A 414 -5.74 9.63 -23.74
C ASP A 414 -6.68 9.39 -22.56
N ILE A 415 -7.27 10.46 -22.02
CA ILE A 415 -8.25 10.36 -20.93
C ILE A 415 -9.50 11.17 -21.30
N ASN A 416 -10.61 10.47 -21.46
CA ASN A 416 -11.94 11.05 -21.51
C ASN A 416 -12.50 11.09 -20.08
N ASN A 417 -13.10 12.22 -19.69
CA ASN A 417 -13.53 12.49 -18.30
C ASN A 417 -12.35 12.51 -17.30
N ALA A 418 -11.26 13.16 -17.68
CA ALA A 418 -10.16 13.46 -16.78
C ALA A 418 -10.68 14.30 -15.60
N ASP A 419 -10.31 13.89 -14.39
CA ASP A 419 -10.71 14.56 -13.15
C ASP A 419 -9.47 14.87 -12.34
N TYR A 420 -8.72 15.85 -12.84
CA TYR A 420 -7.46 16.33 -12.28
C TYR A 420 -7.50 17.83 -12.04
N SER A 421 -6.67 18.29 -11.12
CA SER A 421 -6.50 19.72 -10.86
C SER A 421 -5.09 20.04 -10.37
N ILE A 422 -4.66 21.30 -10.57
CA ILE A 422 -3.36 21.80 -10.14
C ILE A 422 -3.51 22.64 -8.88
N SER A 423 -2.61 22.43 -7.92
CA SER A 423 -2.34 23.35 -6.82
C SER A 423 -0.96 23.96 -6.97
N PHE A 424 -0.78 25.20 -6.49
CA PHE A 424 0.56 25.77 -6.32
C PHE A 424 0.89 25.94 -4.84
N VAL A 425 2.13 25.66 -4.47
CA VAL A 425 2.66 25.91 -3.13
C VAL A 425 3.90 26.79 -3.24
N LEU A 426 3.99 27.80 -2.39
CA LEU A 426 5.22 28.53 -2.16
C LEU A 426 5.90 27.97 -0.93
N THR A 427 7.16 27.57 -1.07
CA THR A 427 8.04 27.20 0.05
C THR A 427 9.27 28.11 0.06
N GLU A 428 9.82 28.37 1.25
CA GLU A 428 11.03 29.17 1.41
C GLU A 428 12.12 28.35 2.09
N ASP A 429 13.31 28.41 1.51
CA ASP A 429 14.52 27.81 2.06
C ASP A 429 15.36 28.84 2.83
N ASN A 430 16.32 28.39 3.63
CA ASN A 430 17.30 29.20 4.36
C ASN A 430 16.63 30.25 5.28
N VAL A 431 15.53 29.89 5.92
CA VAL A 431 14.84 30.78 6.86
C VAL A 431 15.57 30.76 8.20
N SER A 432 16.48 31.73 8.38
CA SER A 432 17.40 31.83 9.51
C SER A 432 16.78 32.49 10.75
N GLY A 433 17.51 32.40 11.87
CA GLY A 433 17.17 33.06 13.14
C GLY A 433 16.29 32.25 14.06
N TYR A 434 16.13 30.94 13.81
CA TYR A 434 15.38 30.03 14.67
C TYR A 434 16.28 28.99 15.34
N TYR A 435 15.79 28.51 16.49
CA TYR A 435 16.38 27.40 17.23
C TYR A 435 15.40 26.24 17.26
N GLN A 436 15.80 25.11 16.72
CA GLN A 436 15.06 23.87 16.82
C GLN A 436 15.25 23.23 18.19
N SER A 437 14.18 22.96 18.92
CA SER A 437 14.24 22.13 20.13
C SER A 437 14.73 20.73 19.76
N ASN A 438 15.67 20.18 20.54
CA ASN A 438 16.30 18.89 20.23
C ASN A 438 16.24 17.94 21.43
N GLY A 439 15.40 16.91 21.33
CA GLY A 439 15.32 15.75 22.21
C GLY A 439 15.95 14.48 21.63
N CYS A 440 16.61 14.59 20.47
CA CYS A 440 17.17 13.45 19.74
C CYS A 440 18.59 13.08 20.19
N LYS A 441 19.14 13.74 21.19
CA LYS A 441 20.49 13.45 21.69
C LYS A 441 20.61 11.98 22.13
N GLY A 442 21.60 11.27 21.60
CA GLY A 442 21.84 9.86 21.87
C GLY A 442 20.99 8.89 21.03
N MET A 443 20.13 9.39 20.15
CA MET A 443 19.42 8.56 19.18
C MET A 443 20.35 8.08 18.04
N PRO A 444 19.95 7.04 17.27
CA PRO A 444 20.75 6.57 16.13
C PRO A 444 21.03 7.68 15.12
N TYR A 445 22.28 7.80 14.68
CA TYR A 445 22.70 8.86 13.75
C TYR A 445 21.99 8.78 12.38
N ASP A 446 21.72 7.59 11.91
CA ASP A 446 20.98 7.34 10.67
C ASP A 446 19.53 7.87 10.71
N GLU A 447 18.92 7.97 11.90
CA GLU A 447 17.56 8.52 12.08
C GLU A 447 17.55 10.05 12.24
N VAL A 448 18.57 10.64 12.85
CA VAL A 448 18.52 12.04 13.31
C VAL A 448 19.76 12.88 12.93
N GLY A 449 20.75 12.26 12.28
CA GLY A 449 21.98 12.93 11.86
C GLY A 449 22.73 13.62 13.00
N PRO A 450 23.25 14.86 12.77
CA PRO A 450 24.05 15.59 13.75
C PRO A 450 23.29 15.90 15.05
N PHE A 451 21.96 15.92 15.02
CA PHE A 451 21.12 16.16 16.22
C PHE A 451 21.32 15.10 17.31
N SER A 452 21.92 13.94 16.97
CA SER A 452 22.30 12.89 17.94
C SER A 452 23.35 13.35 18.95
N THR A 453 24.17 14.35 18.60
CA THR A 453 25.27 14.87 19.43
C THR A 453 25.06 16.31 19.89
N GLU A 454 24.16 17.04 19.25
CA GLU A 454 23.89 18.45 19.54
C GLU A 454 23.19 18.69 20.87
N GLY A 455 23.19 19.97 21.32
CA GLY A 455 22.49 20.40 22.53
C GLY A 455 20.97 20.35 22.40
N SER A 456 20.26 20.75 23.48
CA SER A 456 18.80 20.74 23.54
C SER A 456 18.11 21.80 22.66
N ALA A 457 18.87 22.76 22.13
CA ALA A 457 18.41 23.76 21.17
C ALA A 457 19.52 23.98 20.14
N VAL A 458 19.20 23.82 18.87
CA VAL A 458 20.13 23.86 17.75
C VAL A 458 19.72 24.99 16.80
N ALA A 459 20.65 25.90 16.47
CA ALA A 459 20.41 26.92 15.45
C ALA A 459 20.31 26.23 14.09
N VAL A 460 19.20 26.43 13.38
CA VAL A 460 18.94 25.80 12.07
C VAL A 460 18.36 26.85 11.12
N ASP A 461 18.89 26.87 9.91
CA ASP A 461 18.24 27.54 8.80
C ASP A 461 17.15 26.62 8.25
N MET A 462 15.88 26.97 8.49
CA MET A 462 14.75 26.13 8.13
C MET A 462 14.63 26.03 6.62
N GLN A 463 14.44 24.81 6.11
CA GLN A 463 14.30 24.50 4.69
C GLN A 463 12.85 24.09 4.37
N HIS A 464 12.42 24.28 3.14
CA HIS A 464 11.11 23.84 2.62
C HIS A 464 9.91 24.40 3.39
N VAL A 465 10.06 25.56 4.08
CA VAL A 465 9.02 26.16 4.90
C VAL A 465 7.82 26.54 4.05
N ALA A 466 6.66 25.93 4.29
CA ALA A 466 5.42 26.27 3.60
C ALA A 466 5.05 27.74 3.86
N ARG A 467 4.84 28.54 2.82
CA ARG A 467 4.46 29.95 2.91
C ARG A 467 3.02 30.20 2.50
N GLU A 468 2.57 29.54 1.45
CA GLU A 468 1.19 29.64 0.97
C GLU A 468 0.85 28.42 0.11
N ILE A 469 -0.42 27.99 0.13
CA ILE A 469 -0.97 27.02 -0.81
C ILE A 469 -2.18 27.62 -1.53
N PHE A 470 -2.14 27.61 -2.84
CA PHE A 470 -3.20 28.08 -3.72
C PHE A 470 -3.98 26.89 -4.28
N GLY A 471 -5.21 26.72 -3.82
CA GLY A 471 -6.04 25.58 -4.15
C GLY A 471 -5.66 24.34 -3.34
N PHE A 472 -6.02 24.31 -2.06
CA PHE A 472 -5.65 23.21 -1.13
C PHE A 472 -6.01 21.81 -1.64
N ARG A 473 -7.08 21.68 -2.41
CA ARG A 473 -7.51 20.42 -3.07
C ARG A 473 -7.54 20.55 -4.60
N GLY A 474 -6.69 21.42 -5.16
CA GLY A 474 -6.68 21.75 -6.56
C GLY A 474 -7.49 23.02 -6.89
N LEU A 475 -7.12 23.66 -7.99
CA LEU A 475 -7.77 24.83 -8.55
C LEU A 475 -8.76 24.38 -9.63
N GLU A 476 -9.96 24.93 -9.61
CA GLU A 476 -10.99 24.61 -10.59
C GLU A 476 -10.54 24.93 -12.02
N ASN A 477 -10.92 24.11 -12.97
CA ASN A 477 -10.64 24.26 -14.40
C ASN A 477 -9.14 24.36 -14.74
N SER A 478 -8.25 23.88 -13.87
CA SER A 478 -6.80 23.90 -14.12
C SER A 478 -6.32 22.77 -15.03
N VAL A 479 -7.12 21.72 -15.20
CA VAL A 479 -6.91 20.62 -16.17
C VAL A 479 -8.23 20.38 -16.91
N PRO A 480 -8.24 20.26 -18.26
CA PRO A 480 -9.43 19.92 -19.03
C PRO A 480 -9.97 18.53 -18.70
N THR A 481 -11.28 18.32 -18.89
CA THR A 481 -11.92 17.02 -18.72
C THR A 481 -11.60 16.02 -19.83
N THR A 482 -10.99 16.46 -20.92
CA THR A 482 -10.45 15.59 -21.98
C THR A 482 -9.01 15.99 -22.23
N VAL A 483 -8.10 15.04 -22.11
CA VAL A 483 -6.67 15.22 -22.39
C VAL A 483 -6.20 14.16 -23.38
N LYS A 484 -5.19 14.50 -24.16
CA LYS A 484 -4.58 13.62 -25.13
C LYS A 484 -3.18 13.24 -24.69
N ALA A 485 -2.80 12.01 -25.04
CA ALA A 485 -1.45 11.50 -24.79
C ALA A 485 -0.40 12.41 -25.42
N GLU A 486 0.61 12.76 -24.64
CA GLU A 486 1.76 13.59 -25.04
C GLU A 486 1.41 15.01 -25.50
N GLU A 487 0.15 15.47 -25.37
CA GLU A 487 -0.23 16.86 -25.61
C GLU A 487 -0.17 17.67 -24.31
N PRO A 488 0.73 18.68 -24.21
CA PRO A 488 0.88 19.48 -23.01
C PRO A 488 -0.35 20.34 -22.72
N VAL A 489 -0.81 20.31 -21.47
CA VAL A 489 -1.84 21.19 -20.93
C VAL A 489 -1.18 22.20 -20.01
N THR A 490 -1.37 23.50 -20.27
CA THR A 490 -0.79 24.56 -19.44
C THR A 490 -1.85 25.29 -18.62
N PHE A 491 -1.53 25.57 -17.37
CA PHE A 491 -2.34 26.40 -16.50
C PHE A 491 -1.46 27.43 -15.80
N THR A 492 -1.81 28.72 -15.97
CA THR A 492 -1.08 29.83 -15.36
C THR A 492 -1.94 30.52 -14.31
N LYS A 493 -1.34 30.84 -13.17
CA LYS A 493 -1.95 31.60 -12.09
C LYS A 493 -0.98 32.64 -11.53
N THR A 494 -1.50 33.83 -11.29
CA THR A 494 -0.79 34.85 -10.52
C THR A 494 -0.92 34.52 -9.04
N LEU A 495 0.22 34.38 -8.37
CA LEU A 495 0.37 34.07 -6.95
C LEU A 495 0.81 35.31 -6.21
N THR A 496 0.17 35.61 -5.08
CA THR A 496 0.61 36.68 -4.18
C THR A 496 1.68 36.13 -3.23
N ILE A 497 2.79 36.83 -3.11
CA ILE A 497 3.85 36.48 -2.15
C ILE A 497 3.40 36.93 -0.75
N PRO A 498 3.29 36.03 0.23
CA PRO A 498 2.92 36.38 1.60
C PRO A 498 3.94 37.30 2.27
N ALA A 499 3.48 38.18 3.14
CA ALA A 499 4.34 39.07 3.93
C ALA A 499 5.31 38.33 4.89
N SER A 500 5.03 37.05 5.17
CA SER A 500 5.89 36.17 5.98
C SER A 500 7.16 35.72 5.25
N VAL A 501 7.23 35.87 3.93
CA VAL A 501 8.42 35.56 3.13
C VAL A 501 9.53 36.54 3.46
N ARG A 502 10.70 36.05 3.77
CA ARG A 502 11.86 36.84 4.16
C ARG A 502 12.76 37.21 2.99
N ASP A 503 12.99 36.24 2.09
CA ASP A 503 13.81 36.46 0.89
C ASP A 503 13.19 35.74 -0.33
N VAL A 504 12.70 36.51 -1.28
CA VAL A 504 12.10 36.01 -2.52
C VAL A 504 13.08 35.13 -3.32
N LYS A 505 14.39 35.34 -3.18
CA LYS A 505 15.41 34.52 -3.86
C LYS A 505 15.46 33.09 -3.33
N ASN A 506 14.96 32.87 -2.12
CA ASN A 506 14.88 31.54 -1.49
C ASN A 506 13.54 30.86 -1.69
N LEU A 507 12.60 31.50 -2.45
CA LEU A 507 11.30 30.90 -2.76
C LEU A 507 11.42 29.84 -3.84
N ASN A 508 10.68 28.77 -3.61
CA ASN A 508 10.37 27.76 -4.61
C ASN A 508 8.87 27.79 -4.91
N VAL A 509 8.52 27.53 -6.15
CA VAL A 509 7.16 27.24 -6.60
C VAL A 509 7.04 25.75 -6.84
N ILE A 510 6.10 25.13 -6.18
CA ILE A 510 5.72 23.74 -6.38
C ILE A 510 4.37 23.70 -7.08
N ALA A 511 4.26 22.94 -8.17
CA ALA A 511 2.99 22.58 -8.79
C ALA A 511 2.67 21.13 -8.46
N MET A 512 1.49 20.87 -7.87
CA MET A 512 1.02 19.52 -7.52
C MET A 512 -0.17 19.17 -8.39
N LEU A 513 -0.14 18.02 -9.06
CA LEU A 513 -1.25 17.46 -9.81
C LEU A 513 -2.08 16.56 -8.88
N PHE A 514 -3.33 16.92 -8.66
CA PHE A 514 -4.29 16.12 -7.89
C PHE A 514 -5.12 15.24 -8.81
N ASN A 515 -5.30 14.00 -8.42
CA ASN A 515 -6.36 13.14 -8.91
C ASN A 515 -7.59 13.37 -8.01
N ASN A 516 -8.60 14.09 -8.49
CA ASN A 516 -9.74 14.52 -7.68
C ASN A 516 -10.64 13.34 -7.26
N ARG A 517 -10.62 12.23 -8.00
CA ARG A 517 -11.37 11.01 -7.63
C ARG A 517 -10.85 10.35 -6.38
N THR A 518 -9.52 10.36 -6.21
CA THR A 518 -8.86 9.75 -5.05
C THR A 518 -8.53 10.76 -3.96
N GLY A 519 -8.46 12.06 -4.31
CA GLY A 519 -7.97 13.12 -3.44
C GLY A 519 -6.45 13.10 -3.20
N LEU A 520 -5.71 12.26 -3.93
CA LEU A 520 -4.27 12.09 -3.77
C LEU A 520 -3.49 13.00 -4.73
N ILE A 521 -2.27 13.35 -4.35
CA ILE A 521 -1.30 13.97 -5.25
C ILE A 521 -0.74 12.88 -6.17
N GLU A 522 -0.99 13.03 -7.46
CA GLU A 522 -0.53 12.11 -8.50
C GLU A 522 0.95 12.33 -8.81
N ASN A 523 1.34 13.59 -8.95
CA ASN A 523 2.69 14.00 -9.28
C ASN A 523 2.93 15.48 -8.93
N ALA A 524 4.18 15.93 -8.98
CA ALA A 524 4.52 17.32 -8.73
C ALA A 524 5.76 17.77 -9.50
N ALA A 525 5.98 19.08 -9.50
CA ALA A 525 7.22 19.71 -9.95
C ALA A 525 7.59 20.86 -9.02
N GLN A 526 8.87 21.14 -8.90
CA GLN A 526 9.40 22.24 -8.11
C GLN A 526 10.45 23.03 -8.91
N ALA A 527 10.42 24.35 -8.81
CA ALA A 527 11.47 25.22 -9.34
C ALA A 527 11.65 26.45 -8.43
N ARG A 528 12.83 27.04 -8.41
CA ARG A 528 13.04 28.36 -7.80
C ARG A 528 12.29 29.42 -8.55
N VAL A 529 11.89 30.46 -7.84
CA VAL A 529 11.23 31.61 -8.47
C VAL A 529 12.16 32.24 -9.50
N GLY A 530 11.66 32.41 -10.72
CA GLY A 530 12.41 32.88 -11.88
C GLY A 530 13.08 31.77 -12.70
N GLU A 531 12.92 30.52 -12.28
CA GLU A 531 13.46 29.36 -12.97
C GLU A 531 12.33 28.44 -13.46
N ALA A 532 12.67 27.45 -14.27
CA ALA A 532 11.82 26.33 -14.63
C ALA A 532 12.31 25.07 -13.94
N SER A 533 11.38 24.15 -13.62
CA SER A 533 11.76 22.80 -13.23
C SER A 533 12.57 22.17 -14.35
N VAL A 534 13.49 21.30 -13.96
CA VAL A 534 14.26 20.52 -14.95
C VAL A 534 13.24 19.79 -15.82
N GLU A 535 13.22 20.13 -17.10
CA GLU A 535 12.48 19.35 -18.08
C GLU A 535 13.15 17.98 -18.14
N THR A 536 12.53 17.03 -17.50
CA THR A 536 12.88 15.63 -17.67
C THR A 536 12.13 15.07 -18.88
N ALA A 537 12.13 15.80 -19.99
CA ALA A 537 11.99 15.13 -21.25
C ALA A 537 13.18 14.15 -21.31
N ILE A 538 12.93 12.91 -20.91
CA ILE A 538 13.63 11.81 -21.55
C ILE A 538 13.13 11.95 -23.00
N ALA A 539 13.83 12.76 -23.79
CA ALA A 539 13.81 12.61 -25.22
C ALA A 539 13.91 11.10 -25.42
N ASP A 540 13.03 10.54 -26.23
CA ASP A 540 13.03 9.11 -26.55
C ASP A 540 14.44 8.58 -26.36
N ILE A 541 14.67 7.83 -25.27
CA ILE A 541 15.88 7.04 -25.22
C ILE A 541 15.64 6.10 -26.37
N ASP A 542 16.31 6.39 -27.46
CA ASP A 542 16.42 5.47 -28.58
C ASP A 542 16.73 4.13 -27.90
N ASP A 543 15.77 3.21 -27.92
CA ASP A 543 15.91 1.89 -27.25
C ASP A 543 17.18 1.17 -27.74
N SER A 544 17.76 1.63 -28.88
CA SER A 544 19.07 1.23 -29.38
C SER A 544 20.25 1.72 -28.49
N LEU A 545 20.03 2.71 -27.60
CA LEU A 545 21.05 3.25 -26.69
C LEU A 545 20.96 2.70 -25.26
N VAL A 546 19.91 1.92 -24.95
CA VAL A 546 19.84 1.21 -23.65
C VAL A 546 20.71 -0.03 -23.76
N PRO A 547 21.80 -0.14 -22.98
CA PRO A 547 22.68 -1.30 -23.08
C PRO A 547 21.90 -2.57 -22.72
N GLU A 548 22.01 -3.57 -23.57
CA GLU A 548 21.45 -4.88 -23.27
C GLU A 548 22.21 -5.49 -22.09
N ILE A 549 21.57 -5.50 -20.93
CA ILE A 549 22.14 -6.10 -19.72
C ILE A 549 21.77 -7.59 -19.71
N GLY A 550 22.76 -8.43 -19.95
CA GLY A 550 22.67 -9.87 -19.95
C GLY A 550 23.65 -10.53 -18.97
N VAL A 551 23.62 -11.85 -18.93
CA VAL A 551 24.56 -12.64 -18.11
C VAL A 551 25.24 -13.69 -18.98
N THR A 552 26.56 -13.71 -18.93
CA THR A 552 27.37 -14.68 -19.64
C THR A 552 28.39 -15.29 -18.67
N GLY A 553 28.36 -16.61 -18.50
CA GLY A 553 29.30 -17.33 -17.65
C GLY A 553 29.28 -16.89 -16.18
N GLY A 554 28.09 -16.54 -15.63
CA GLY A 554 27.96 -16.07 -14.25
C GLY A 554 28.47 -14.65 -13.99
N LYS A 555 28.63 -13.86 -15.07
CA LYS A 555 29.03 -12.45 -15.02
C LYS A 555 28.00 -11.60 -15.77
N VAL A 556 27.61 -10.48 -15.17
CA VAL A 556 26.79 -9.47 -15.84
C VAL A 556 27.61 -8.74 -16.88
N VAL A 557 27.06 -8.62 -18.07
CA VAL A 557 27.65 -7.88 -19.20
C VAL A 557 26.63 -6.87 -19.73
N CYS A 558 27.10 -5.70 -20.15
CA CYS A 558 26.29 -4.69 -20.81
C CYS A 558 26.79 -4.56 -22.26
N THR A 559 26.00 -5.03 -23.21
CA THR A 559 26.34 -4.94 -24.63
C THR A 559 26.09 -3.51 -25.13
N GLY A 560 27.06 -2.93 -25.83
CA GLY A 560 26.93 -1.55 -26.36
C GLY A 560 27.15 -0.43 -25.33
N PHE A 561 27.66 -0.75 -24.14
CA PHE A 561 27.96 0.23 -23.10
C PHE A 561 29.37 0.06 -22.53
N ASP A 562 30.17 1.12 -22.63
CA ASP A 562 31.52 1.17 -22.04
C ASP A 562 31.47 1.98 -20.73
N GLY A 563 31.48 1.29 -19.59
CA GLY A 563 31.37 1.88 -18.27
C GLY A 563 31.53 0.86 -17.14
N ASP A 564 31.50 1.37 -15.92
CA ASP A 564 31.60 0.57 -14.68
C ASP A 564 30.30 -0.19 -14.43
N ILE A 565 30.37 -1.51 -14.21
CA ILE A 565 29.24 -2.37 -13.90
C ILE A 565 29.36 -2.84 -12.46
N ARG A 566 28.42 -2.42 -11.62
CA ARG A 566 28.31 -2.85 -10.23
C ARG A 566 27.07 -3.69 -10.04
N VAL A 567 27.22 -4.79 -9.29
CA VAL A 567 26.16 -5.73 -9.01
C VAL A 567 25.88 -5.72 -7.51
N TYR A 568 24.61 -5.67 -7.16
CA TYR A 568 24.15 -5.66 -5.76
C TYR A 568 23.12 -6.76 -5.54
N THR A 569 23.10 -7.31 -4.35
CA THR A 569 21.99 -8.13 -3.87
C THR A 569 20.75 -7.24 -3.58
N VAL A 570 19.57 -7.84 -3.43
CA VAL A 570 18.32 -7.09 -3.18
C VAL A 570 18.32 -6.31 -1.86
N ASP A 571 19.18 -6.69 -0.91
CA ASP A 571 19.42 -5.98 0.35
C ASP A 571 20.49 -4.87 0.23
N GLY A 572 20.93 -4.54 -1.00
CA GLY A 572 21.84 -3.42 -1.29
C GLY A 572 23.32 -3.72 -1.11
N LYS A 573 23.72 -4.94 -0.78
CA LYS A 573 25.13 -5.31 -0.63
C LYS A 573 25.77 -5.48 -2.00
N GLN A 574 26.86 -4.73 -2.27
CA GLN A 574 27.64 -4.91 -3.49
C GLN A 574 28.37 -6.26 -3.49
N VAL A 575 28.26 -6.99 -4.59
CA VAL A 575 28.93 -8.27 -4.82
C VAL A 575 29.87 -8.20 -6.03
N ALA A 576 30.85 -9.09 -6.08
CA ALA A 576 31.72 -9.17 -7.23
C ALA A 576 30.94 -9.61 -8.48
N ASN A 577 31.14 -8.93 -9.61
CA ASN A 577 30.52 -9.27 -10.90
C ASN A 577 31.23 -10.49 -11.53
N GLN A 578 31.19 -11.62 -10.84
CA GLN A 578 31.74 -12.90 -11.31
C GLN A 578 31.19 -14.06 -10.48
N ASN A 579 30.97 -15.21 -11.11
CA ASN A 579 30.45 -16.42 -10.47
C ASN A 579 29.15 -16.17 -9.66
N LEU A 580 28.30 -15.30 -10.19
CA LEU A 580 27.02 -15.00 -9.58
C LEU A 580 26.16 -16.26 -9.54
N GLY A 581 25.67 -16.63 -8.38
CA GLY A 581 24.75 -17.75 -8.20
C GLY A 581 23.31 -17.41 -8.60
N ARG A 582 22.41 -18.41 -8.51
CA ARG A 582 20.97 -18.15 -8.72
C ARG A 582 20.46 -17.17 -7.68
N GLY A 583 19.77 -16.14 -8.12
CA GLY A 583 19.24 -15.09 -7.26
C GLY A 583 18.78 -13.86 -8.05
N ILE A 584 18.24 -12.90 -7.32
CA ILE A 584 17.86 -11.60 -7.89
C ILE A 584 18.96 -10.59 -7.54
N TYR A 585 19.40 -9.85 -8.54
CA TYR A 585 20.45 -8.84 -8.42
C TYR A 585 19.99 -7.51 -9.00
N ILE A 586 20.52 -6.41 -8.45
CA ILE A 586 20.39 -5.08 -8.99
C ILE A 586 21.72 -4.74 -9.67
N VAL A 587 21.67 -4.43 -10.95
CA VAL A 587 22.84 -4.06 -11.76
C VAL A 587 22.82 -2.56 -11.98
N LYS A 588 23.91 -1.89 -11.62
CA LYS A 588 24.15 -0.48 -11.94
C LYS A 588 25.30 -0.39 -12.92
N ALA A 589 25.03 0.11 -14.11
CA ALA A 589 26.03 0.39 -15.14
C ALA A 589 26.19 1.91 -15.28
N SER A 590 27.41 2.46 -15.18
CA SER A 590 27.66 3.90 -15.22
C SER A 590 28.98 4.24 -15.93
N ASN A 591 28.96 5.26 -16.79
CA ASN A 591 30.16 5.78 -17.49
C ASN A 591 30.50 7.23 -17.07
N GLY A 592 29.92 7.72 -15.97
CA GLY A 592 30.11 9.10 -15.50
C GLY A 592 29.23 10.15 -16.17
N LYS A 593 28.60 9.82 -17.31
CA LYS A 593 27.62 10.67 -18.02
C LYS A 593 26.22 10.07 -17.98
N GLN A 594 26.14 8.75 -18.01
CA GLN A 594 24.89 8.00 -18.00
C GLN A 594 24.95 6.91 -16.93
N THR A 595 23.84 6.63 -16.31
CA THR A 595 23.70 5.54 -15.32
C THR A 595 22.44 4.77 -15.64
N PHE A 596 22.57 3.46 -15.75
CA PHE A 596 21.47 2.52 -15.95
C PHE A 596 21.36 1.61 -14.74
N VAL A 597 20.13 1.35 -14.29
CA VAL A 597 19.88 0.42 -13.20
C VAL A 597 18.84 -0.59 -13.69
N LYS A 598 19.17 -1.88 -13.58
CA LYS A 598 18.28 -2.97 -13.99
C LYS A 598 18.29 -4.08 -12.95
N ARG A 599 17.11 -4.62 -12.66
CA ARG A 599 16.95 -5.84 -11.89
C ARG A 599 17.09 -7.05 -12.84
N ILE A 600 17.92 -8.01 -12.46
CA ILE A 600 18.10 -9.26 -13.20
C ILE A 600 17.87 -10.46 -12.29
N ALA A 601 17.38 -11.55 -12.84
CA ALA A 601 17.28 -12.86 -12.17
C ALA A 601 18.28 -13.82 -12.83
N LEU A 602 19.02 -14.59 -12.01
CA LEU A 602 19.97 -15.63 -12.41
C LEU A 602 19.48 -16.99 -11.96
#